data_cc8f0692163ed66b67091a361255699f
#
_entry.id   cc8f0692163ed66b67091a361255699f
#
_cell.length_a   1.000
_cell.length_b   1.000
_cell.length_c   1.000
_cell.angle_alpha   90.00
_cell.angle_beta   90.00
_cell.angle_gamma   90.00
#
_symmetry.space_group_name_H-M   'P 1'
#
loop_
_entity.id
_entity.type
_entity.pdbx_description
1 polymer ?
#
loop_
_entity_poly.entity_id
_entity_poly.type
_entity_poly.pdbx_seq_one_letter_code
_entity_poly.pdbx_strand_id
1 'polypeptide(L)'
;GEYTIARLSLNGGGCVALTSSSLSVTPPVDGSVLPRGGQLPLADIAGVSMGASGMLTVAYAPYEASDHNVAKKSPIGDTSGCERHRVLRPIQLDVLAGAPEVAPFILAVRTALRAGAGATPAAVTAAVNDQPVSRPREPLLVLLNPASGSGAASALYEGSVAPVFVAAGVATEVVRTTHAGHALSVVAAADLSLYSGIVVVSGDGLVSEVTNGLMSRADWCACPPAVAC
;
A
#
# COMPACT_ATOMS: atom_id res chain seq x y z
N GLY A 1 17.36 22.24 -7.18
CA GLY A 1 18.12 21.06 -6.82
C GLY A 1 17.29 20.18 -5.91
N GLU A 2 17.41 18.87 -6.05
CA GLU A 2 16.78 17.91 -5.13
C GLU A 2 17.45 18.00 -3.77
N TYR A 3 16.65 18.17 -2.73
CA TYR A 3 17.14 18.24 -1.35
C TYR A 3 16.92 16.88 -0.67
N THR A 4 17.93 16.44 0.08
CA THR A 4 17.80 15.24 0.93
C THR A 4 16.97 15.60 2.16
N ILE A 5 15.89 14.87 2.38
CA ILE A 5 14.97 15.01 3.51
C ILE A 5 15.41 14.14 4.69
N ALA A 6 15.81 12.90 4.41
CA ALA A 6 16.27 11.94 5.40
C ALA A 6 17.31 11.01 4.79
N ARG A 7 18.19 10.45 5.62
CA ARG A 7 19.22 9.51 5.22
C ARG A 7 19.33 8.38 6.23
N LEU A 8 19.60 7.18 5.74
CA LEU A 8 19.79 5.98 6.54
C LEU A 8 21.05 5.23 6.05
N SER A 9 21.95 4.88 6.97
CA SER A 9 23.15 4.11 6.65
C SER A 9 22.83 2.63 6.50
N LEU A 10 23.48 1.98 5.52
CA LEU A 10 23.38 0.54 5.26
C LEU A 10 24.61 -0.18 5.81
N ASN A 11 24.45 -1.46 6.15
CA ASN A 11 25.59 -2.36 6.38
C ASN A 11 26.44 -2.45 5.10
N GLY A 12 27.76 -2.46 5.25
CA GLY A 12 28.68 -2.48 4.11
C GLY A 12 29.02 -1.10 3.50
N GLY A 13 28.60 0.02 4.14
CA GLY A 13 29.09 1.36 3.79
C GLY A 13 28.24 2.11 2.77
N GLY A 14 27.02 1.66 2.52
CA GLY A 14 26.06 2.38 1.67
C GLY A 14 25.10 3.27 2.46
N CYS A 15 24.23 3.97 1.73
CA CYS A 15 23.12 4.71 2.35
C CYS A 15 21.88 4.74 1.45
N VAL A 16 20.72 4.89 2.10
CA VAL A 16 19.46 5.25 1.45
C VAL A 16 19.15 6.70 1.78
N ALA A 17 18.85 7.49 0.77
CA ALA A 17 18.47 8.89 0.95
C ALA A 17 17.06 9.14 0.38
N LEU A 18 16.23 9.80 1.18
CA LEU A 18 14.91 10.29 0.76
C LEU A 18 15.06 11.70 0.23
N THR A 19 14.56 11.94 -0.97
CA THR A 19 14.41 13.27 -1.57
C THR A 19 12.94 13.65 -1.71
N SER A 20 12.65 14.79 -2.29
CA SER A 20 11.27 15.23 -2.57
C SER A 20 10.56 14.38 -3.65
N SER A 21 11.29 13.61 -4.43
CA SER A 21 10.74 12.86 -5.57
C SER A 21 11.14 11.39 -5.60
N SER A 22 12.18 10.99 -4.87
CA SER A 22 12.76 9.64 -4.97
C SER A 22 13.39 9.15 -3.68
N LEU A 23 13.55 7.82 -3.59
CA LEU A 23 14.54 7.17 -2.73
C LEU A 23 15.76 6.82 -3.57
N SER A 24 16.95 7.23 -3.15
CA SER A 24 18.20 6.85 -3.80
C SER A 24 19.01 5.92 -2.89
N VAL A 25 19.54 4.85 -3.47
CA VAL A 25 20.40 3.86 -2.78
C VAL A 25 21.80 3.97 -3.34
N THR A 26 22.79 4.20 -2.49
CA THR A 26 24.20 4.41 -2.88
C THR A 26 25.15 3.65 -1.95
N PRO A 27 26.09 2.86 -2.45
CA PRO A 27 26.14 2.33 -3.83
C PRO A 27 24.97 1.39 -4.10
N PRO A 28 24.63 1.09 -5.36
CA PRO A 28 23.61 0.12 -5.67
C PRO A 28 23.98 -1.23 -5.06
N VAL A 29 23.02 -1.87 -4.40
CA VAL A 29 23.24 -3.16 -3.72
C VAL A 29 23.40 -4.23 -4.80
N ASP A 30 24.52 -4.97 -4.76
CA ASP A 30 24.78 -6.08 -5.68
C ASP A 30 23.67 -7.13 -5.59
N GLY A 31 23.10 -7.50 -6.75
CA GLY A 31 22.05 -8.51 -6.86
C GLY A 31 20.62 -7.99 -6.74
N SER A 32 20.39 -6.74 -6.36
CA SER A 32 19.06 -6.12 -6.45
C SER A 32 18.87 -5.48 -7.81
N VAL A 33 17.75 -5.79 -8.46
CA VAL A 33 17.33 -5.11 -9.70
C VAL A 33 16.85 -3.70 -9.33
N LEU A 34 17.78 -2.83 -8.94
CA LEU A 34 17.49 -1.42 -8.73
C LEU A 34 17.34 -0.75 -10.09
N PRO A 35 16.22 -0.11 -10.38
CA PRO A 35 16.04 0.58 -11.64
C PRO A 35 16.95 1.82 -11.69
N ARG A 36 17.47 2.12 -12.90
CA ARG A 36 18.09 3.41 -13.26
C ARG A 36 19.10 3.97 -12.25
N GLY A 37 20.16 3.22 -11.95
CA GLY A 37 21.25 3.74 -11.14
C GLY A 37 20.92 3.94 -9.65
N GLY A 38 20.01 3.16 -9.10
CA GLY A 38 19.69 3.16 -7.67
C GLY A 38 18.64 4.20 -7.24
N GLN A 39 17.92 4.82 -8.17
CA GLN A 39 16.84 5.76 -7.87
C GLN A 39 15.47 5.11 -8.02
N LEU A 40 14.65 5.22 -6.98
CA LEU A 40 13.27 4.73 -6.90
C LEU A 40 12.34 5.94 -6.83
N PRO A 41 11.56 6.26 -7.88
CA PRO A 41 10.59 7.34 -7.82
C PRO A 41 9.57 7.10 -6.70
N LEU A 42 9.25 8.11 -5.89
CA LEU A 42 8.25 7.98 -4.81
C LEU A 42 6.88 7.55 -5.33
N ALA A 43 6.52 7.97 -6.55
CA ALA A 43 5.27 7.56 -7.20
C ALA A 43 5.15 6.05 -7.41
N ASP A 44 6.27 5.33 -7.44
CA ASP A 44 6.34 3.88 -7.65
C ASP A 44 6.61 3.11 -6.36
N ILE A 45 6.65 3.78 -5.20
CA ILE A 45 6.83 3.14 -3.90
C ILE A 45 5.47 2.98 -3.23
N ALA A 46 5.07 1.75 -2.96
CA ALA A 46 3.85 1.44 -2.21
C ALA A 46 4.04 1.62 -0.69
N GLY A 47 5.25 1.41 -0.20
CA GLY A 47 5.55 1.59 1.22
C GLY A 47 6.94 1.12 1.63
N VAL A 48 7.24 1.30 2.91
CA VAL A 48 8.46 0.81 3.55
C VAL A 48 8.15 0.17 4.89
N SER A 49 8.84 -0.92 5.21
CA SER A 49 8.66 -1.65 6.47
C SER A 49 9.97 -2.27 6.96
N MET A 50 10.08 -2.51 8.27
CA MET A 50 11.16 -3.31 8.84
C MET A 50 10.69 -4.74 9.02
N GLY A 51 11.44 -5.67 8.47
CA GLY A 51 11.27 -7.09 8.75
C GLY A 51 11.83 -7.50 10.12
N ALA A 52 11.38 -8.64 10.63
CA ALA A 52 11.89 -9.22 11.89
C ALA A 52 13.39 -9.53 11.85
N SER A 53 13.96 -9.71 10.66
CA SER A 53 15.40 -9.93 10.42
C SER A 53 16.25 -8.65 10.48
N GLY A 54 15.66 -7.48 10.73
CA GLY A 54 16.38 -6.20 10.67
C GLY A 54 16.58 -5.65 9.24
N MET A 55 15.97 -6.28 8.24
CA MET A 55 16.00 -5.80 6.85
C MET A 55 14.95 -4.72 6.61
N LEU A 56 15.34 -3.61 6.02
CA LEU A 56 14.41 -2.61 5.50
C LEU A 56 13.88 -3.09 4.15
N THR A 57 12.57 -3.27 4.06
CA THR A 57 11.91 -3.64 2.81
C THR A 57 11.25 -2.41 2.20
N VAL A 58 11.64 -2.08 0.97
CA VAL A 58 10.98 -1.07 0.14
C VAL A 58 10.06 -1.80 -0.84
N ALA A 59 8.77 -1.58 -0.73
CA ALA A 59 7.78 -2.12 -1.65
C ALA A 59 7.73 -1.24 -2.91
N TYR A 60 8.50 -1.60 -3.92
CA TYR A 60 8.57 -0.92 -5.20
C TYR A 60 7.55 -1.54 -6.17
N ALA A 61 6.71 -0.72 -6.77
CA ALA A 61 5.64 -1.16 -7.66
C ALA A 61 5.59 -0.28 -8.93
N PRO A 62 6.56 -0.43 -9.84
CA PRO A 62 6.59 0.32 -11.08
C PRO A 62 5.44 -0.09 -12.00
N TYR A 63 5.06 0.81 -12.90
CA TYR A 63 4.19 0.47 -14.02
C TYR A 63 4.98 -0.36 -15.04
N GLU A 64 4.50 -1.55 -15.32
CA GLU A 64 5.02 -2.39 -16.40
C GLU A 64 4.02 -2.41 -17.56
N ALA A 65 4.54 -2.36 -18.77
CA ALA A 65 3.73 -2.64 -19.96
C ALA A 65 3.43 -4.15 -19.96
N SER A 66 2.17 -4.52 -20.12
CA SER A 66 1.82 -5.92 -20.32
C SER A 66 2.46 -6.43 -21.61
N ASP A 67 3.29 -7.46 -21.52
CA ASP A 67 3.74 -8.18 -22.70
C ASP A 67 2.52 -8.75 -23.43
N HIS A 68 2.31 -8.32 -24.66
CA HIS A 68 1.17 -8.66 -25.51
C HIS A 68 0.99 -10.17 -25.83
N ASN A 69 1.77 -11.06 -25.24
CA ASN A 69 1.70 -12.51 -25.48
C ASN A 69 0.74 -13.29 -24.57
N VAL A 70 0.04 -12.62 -23.64
CA VAL A 70 -1.01 -13.23 -22.80
C VAL A 70 -2.36 -12.56 -23.04
N ALA A 71 -2.64 -12.13 -24.26
CA ALA A 71 -3.96 -11.67 -24.66
C ALA A 71 -4.95 -12.84 -24.69
N LYS A 72 -5.56 -13.18 -23.56
CA LYS A 72 -6.87 -13.85 -23.57
C LYS A 72 -7.85 -12.87 -24.18
N LYS A 73 -8.32 -13.21 -25.39
CA LYS A 73 -9.41 -12.54 -26.10
C LYS A 73 -10.54 -12.17 -25.14
N SER A 74 -10.68 -10.89 -24.85
CA SER A 74 -11.89 -10.32 -24.28
C SER A 74 -12.90 -10.16 -25.42
N PRO A 75 -14.17 -10.60 -25.27
CA PRO A 75 -15.15 -10.57 -26.36
C PRO A 75 -15.83 -9.22 -26.58
N ILE A 76 -15.34 -8.14 -26.00
CA ILE A 76 -15.90 -6.80 -26.15
C ILE A 76 -14.82 -5.88 -26.69
N GLY A 77 -15.07 -5.42 -27.93
CA GLY A 77 -14.46 -4.40 -28.76
C GLY A 77 -13.26 -3.63 -28.24
N ASP A 78 -12.20 -3.77 -28.98
CA ASP A 78 -11.13 -2.86 -29.31
C ASP A 78 -11.08 -1.53 -28.51
N THR A 79 -10.24 -1.51 -27.51
CA THR A 79 -9.51 -0.31 -27.12
C THR A 79 -8.04 -0.71 -27.01
N SER A 80 -7.25 -0.26 -27.98
CA SER A 80 -5.78 -0.38 -28.06
C SER A 80 -5.11 0.46 -26.95
N GLY A 81 -5.49 0.25 -25.71
CA GLY A 81 -4.84 0.76 -24.51
C GLY A 81 -3.91 -0.31 -23.99
N CYS A 82 -2.60 -0.11 -24.08
CA CYS A 82 -1.64 -0.88 -23.32
C CYS A 82 -2.04 -0.81 -21.85
N GLU A 83 -2.66 -1.88 -21.32
CA GLU A 83 -2.98 -1.98 -19.90
C GLU A 83 -1.68 -1.98 -19.12
N ARG A 84 -1.35 -0.85 -18.52
CA ARG A 84 -0.23 -0.74 -17.61
C ARG A 84 -0.69 -1.25 -16.25
N HIS A 85 -0.06 -2.28 -15.76
CA HIS A 85 -0.30 -2.77 -14.40
C HIS A 85 0.93 -2.55 -13.52
N ARG A 86 0.70 -2.42 -12.22
CA ARG A 86 1.77 -2.32 -11.24
C ARG A 86 2.16 -3.69 -10.76
N VAL A 87 3.45 -3.99 -10.75
CA VAL A 87 4.01 -5.23 -10.21
C VAL A 87 4.81 -4.91 -8.95
N LEU A 88 4.38 -5.47 -7.82
CA LEU A 88 5.08 -5.28 -6.56
C LEU A 88 6.40 -6.07 -6.54
N ARG A 89 7.51 -5.35 -6.38
CA ARG A 89 8.86 -5.90 -6.26
C ARG A 89 9.47 -5.47 -4.93
N PRO A 90 9.59 -6.34 -3.93
CA PRO A 90 10.23 -5.98 -2.68
C PRO A 90 11.74 -5.84 -2.88
N ILE A 91 12.28 -4.70 -2.50
CA ILE A 91 13.71 -4.43 -2.44
C ILE A 91 14.11 -4.53 -0.96
N GLN A 92 15.02 -5.42 -0.64
CA GLN A 92 15.52 -5.61 0.71
C GLN A 92 16.87 -4.93 0.88
N LEU A 93 16.98 -4.12 1.91
CA LEU A 93 18.17 -3.34 2.22
C LEU A 93 18.62 -3.70 3.64
N ASP A 94 19.87 -4.10 3.77
CA ASP A 94 20.45 -4.41 5.06
C ASP A 94 20.84 -3.12 5.79
N VAL A 95 20.14 -2.81 6.87
CA VAL A 95 20.37 -1.61 7.66
C VAL A 95 21.07 -1.95 8.98
N LEU A 96 21.84 -1.01 9.51
CA LEU A 96 22.48 -1.17 10.81
C LEU A 96 21.43 -1.45 11.88
N ALA A 97 21.47 -2.69 12.41
CA ALA A 97 20.51 -3.13 13.41
C ALA A 97 20.58 -2.23 14.66
N GLY A 98 19.43 -1.70 15.07
CA GLY A 98 19.31 -0.81 16.24
C GLY A 98 19.75 0.63 15.99
N ALA A 99 20.03 1.04 14.74
CA ALA A 99 20.33 2.44 14.44
C ALA A 99 19.12 3.33 14.78
N PRO A 100 19.33 4.38 15.59
CA PRO A 100 18.22 5.25 16.03
C PRO A 100 17.53 5.99 14.88
N GLU A 101 18.19 6.09 13.72
CA GLU A 101 17.68 6.77 12.53
C GLU A 101 16.66 5.95 11.77
N VAL A 102 16.54 4.64 12.00
CA VAL A 102 15.65 3.75 11.22
C VAL A 102 14.19 4.14 11.35
N ALA A 103 13.70 4.31 12.59
CA ALA A 103 12.30 4.65 12.82
C ALA A 103 11.93 6.04 12.29
N PRO A 104 12.73 7.11 12.53
CA PRO A 104 12.52 8.42 11.92
C PRO A 104 12.57 8.38 10.38
N PHE A 105 13.48 7.59 9.80
CA PHE A 105 13.57 7.44 8.35
C PHE A 105 12.31 6.82 7.75
N ILE A 106 11.83 5.71 8.31
CA ILE A 106 10.59 5.06 7.88
C ILE A 106 9.41 6.03 7.98
N LEU A 107 9.33 6.78 9.07
CA LEU A 107 8.28 7.78 9.27
C LEU A 107 8.36 8.89 8.20
N ALA A 108 9.56 9.38 7.89
CA ALA A 108 9.77 10.38 6.86
C ALA A 108 9.35 9.88 5.48
N VAL A 109 9.72 8.63 5.11
CA VAL A 109 9.30 8.04 3.84
C VAL A 109 7.78 7.89 3.78
N ARG A 110 7.15 7.35 4.82
CA ARG A 110 5.69 7.19 4.86
C ARG A 110 4.96 8.54 4.80
N THR A 111 5.51 9.57 5.42
CA THR A 111 4.96 10.93 5.36
C THR A 111 5.08 11.51 3.96
N ALA A 112 6.24 11.35 3.32
CA ALA A 112 6.45 11.79 1.94
C ALA A 112 5.51 11.08 0.95
N LEU A 113 5.31 9.76 1.10
CA LEU A 113 4.37 8.99 0.28
C LEU A 113 2.93 9.48 0.43
N ARG A 114 2.51 9.89 1.63
CA ARG A 114 1.17 10.44 1.88
C ARG A 114 0.96 11.84 1.32
N ALA A 115 1.99 12.66 1.40
CA ALA A 115 1.94 14.04 0.90
C ALA A 115 1.93 14.11 -0.63
N GLY A 116 2.32 13.01 -1.31
CA GLY A 116 2.34 12.91 -2.76
C GLY A 116 3.49 13.65 -3.42
N ALA A 117 3.51 13.60 -4.75
CA ALA A 117 4.52 14.27 -5.55
C ALA A 117 4.41 15.80 -5.38
N GLY A 118 5.50 16.43 -4.96
CA GLY A 118 5.55 17.88 -4.74
C GLY A 118 5.54 18.32 -3.28
N ALA A 119 5.53 17.39 -2.33
CA ALA A 119 5.72 17.73 -0.92
C ALA A 119 7.06 18.43 -0.71
N THR A 120 7.02 19.61 -0.07
CA THR A 120 8.26 20.31 0.27
C THR A 120 8.98 19.61 1.42
N PRO A 121 10.33 19.63 1.48
CA PRO A 121 11.07 19.08 2.61
C PRO A 121 10.61 19.62 3.95
N ALA A 122 10.28 20.92 4.00
CA ALA A 122 9.75 21.57 5.20
C ALA A 122 8.40 20.99 5.64
N ALA A 123 7.49 20.70 4.69
CA ALA A 123 6.19 20.10 4.98
C ALA A 123 6.35 18.65 5.50
N VAL A 124 7.25 17.86 4.91
CA VAL A 124 7.53 16.49 5.38
C VAL A 124 8.16 16.53 6.77
N THR A 125 9.15 17.39 7.00
CA THR A 125 9.81 17.54 8.29
C THR A 125 8.82 18.02 9.38
N ALA A 126 7.99 19.01 9.07
CA ALA A 126 6.96 19.48 9.99
C ALA A 126 5.96 18.36 10.33
N ALA A 127 5.49 17.61 9.32
CA ALA A 127 4.57 16.51 9.52
C ALA A 127 5.21 15.34 10.31
N VAL A 128 6.50 15.09 10.16
CA VAL A 128 7.25 14.10 10.98
C VAL A 128 7.33 14.57 12.42
N ASN A 129 7.59 15.85 12.66
CA ASN A 129 7.73 16.42 14.01
C ASN A 129 6.38 16.59 14.73
N ASP A 130 5.30 16.82 13.97
CA ASP A 130 3.94 17.06 14.51
C ASP A 130 3.16 15.73 14.73
N GLN A 131 3.67 14.63 14.21
CA GLN A 131 3.04 13.33 14.48
C GLN A 131 3.39 12.90 15.91
N PRO A 132 2.38 12.76 16.80
CA PRO A 132 2.60 12.02 18.04
C PRO A 132 3.07 10.63 17.66
N VAL A 133 4.25 10.27 18.15
CA VAL A 133 4.79 8.92 18.04
C VAL A 133 3.70 7.96 18.53
N SER A 134 3.10 7.20 17.59
CA SER A 134 2.16 6.13 17.89
C SER A 134 0.71 6.50 18.24
N ARG A 135 -0.08 6.97 17.25
CA ARG A 135 -1.42 6.38 17.15
C ARG A 135 -1.35 5.26 16.09
N PRO A 136 -1.55 3.99 16.48
CA PRO A 136 -1.86 2.95 15.50
C PRO A 136 -3.03 3.49 14.67
N ARG A 137 -2.90 3.50 13.35
CA ARG A 137 -4.06 3.82 12.52
C ARG A 137 -5.09 2.73 12.77
N GLU A 138 -6.34 3.13 12.88
CA GLU A 138 -7.45 2.22 12.84
C GLU A 138 -7.30 1.31 11.61
N PRO A 139 -7.51 0.00 11.76
CA PRO A 139 -7.35 -0.94 10.65
C PRO A 139 -8.34 -0.64 9.51
N LEU A 140 -8.05 -1.16 8.33
CA LEU A 140 -9.04 -1.26 7.25
C LEU A 140 -9.86 -2.54 7.46
N LEU A 141 -11.18 -2.44 7.37
CA LEU A 141 -12.06 -3.61 7.27
C LEU A 141 -12.04 -4.13 5.83
N VAL A 142 -11.51 -5.33 5.62
CA VAL A 142 -11.45 -5.96 4.30
C VAL A 142 -12.55 -7.02 4.19
N LEU A 143 -13.48 -6.82 3.28
CA LEU A 143 -14.54 -7.78 2.98
C LEU A 143 -14.17 -8.54 1.72
N LEU A 144 -14.02 -9.86 1.86
CA LEU A 144 -13.55 -10.74 0.80
C LEU A 144 -14.59 -11.83 0.54
N ASN A 145 -15.04 -11.94 -0.72
CA ASN A 145 -15.84 -13.09 -1.14
C ASN A 145 -14.95 -14.14 -1.81
N PRO A 146 -14.64 -15.26 -1.13
CA PRO A 146 -13.77 -16.29 -1.69
C PRO A 146 -14.35 -16.99 -2.93
N ALA A 147 -15.67 -16.96 -3.11
CA ALA A 147 -16.33 -17.57 -4.25
C ALA A 147 -16.49 -16.63 -5.47
N SER A 148 -16.01 -15.37 -5.37
CA SER A 148 -16.17 -14.40 -6.44
C SER A 148 -15.36 -14.73 -7.68
N GLY A 149 -15.96 -14.52 -8.85
CA GLY A 149 -15.36 -14.80 -10.15
C GLY A 149 -15.04 -16.29 -10.29
N SER A 150 -13.80 -16.61 -10.63
CA SER A 150 -13.28 -18.00 -10.72
C SER A 150 -12.80 -18.56 -9.38
N GLY A 151 -13.15 -17.97 -8.23
CA GLY A 151 -12.61 -18.33 -6.93
C GLY A 151 -11.22 -17.72 -6.65
N ALA A 152 -10.75 -16.82 -7.51
CA ALA A 152 -9.40 -16.24 -7.44
C ALA A 152 -9.28 -15.08 -6.43
N ALA A 153 -10.38 -14.58 -5.84
CA ALA A 153 -10.36 -13.41 -4.97
C ALA A 153 -9.43 -13.58 -3.76
N SER A 154 -9.42 -14.77 -3.13
CA SER A 154 -8.51 -15.05 -2.02
C SER A 154 -7.05 -15.03 -2.44
N ALA A 155 -6.71 -15.67 -3.57
CA ALA A 155 -5.36 -15.70 -4.11
C ALA A 155 -4.89 -14.29 -4.53
N LEU A 156 -5.78 -13.50 -5.13
CA LEU A 156 -5.51 -12.10 -5.49
C LEU A 156 -5.23 -11.26 -4.24
N TYR A 157 -6.06 -11.38 -3.21
CA TYR A 157 -5.85 -10.67 -1.96
C TYR A 157 -4.52 -11.04 -1.33
N GLU A 158 -4.25 -12.33 -1.13
CA GLU A 158 -3.04 -12.82 -0.45
C GLU A 158 -1.77 -12.56 -1.27
N GLY A 159 -1.84 -12.70 -2.59
CA GLY A 159 -0.68 -12.54 -3.47
C GLY A 159 -0.36 -11.12 -3.88
N SER A 160 -1.34 -10.22 -3.91
CA SER A 160 -1.15 -8.87 -4.44
C SER A 160 -1.58 -7.75 -3.49
N VAL A 161 -2.71 -7.89 -2.81
CA VAL A 161 -3.27 -6.79 -2.01
C VAL A 161 -2.67 -6.74 -0.60
N ALA A 162 -2.66 -7.86 0.11
CA ALA A 162 -2.15 -7.95 1.47
C ALA A 162 -0.67 -7.53 1.58
N PRO A 163 0.23 -7.95 0.67
CA PRO A 163 1.63 -7.48 0.70
C PRO A 163 1.77 -5.96 0.59
N VAL A 164 0.89 -5.30 -0.17
CA VAL A 164 0.89 -3.83 -0.29
C VAL A 164 0.49 -3.17 1.03
N PHE A 165 -0.55 -3.67 1.70
CA PHE A 165 -0.96 -3.15 3.01
C PHE A 165 0.12 -3.34 4.07
N VAL A 166 0.74 -4.52 4.10
CA VAL A 166 1.88 -4.79 5.00
C VAL A 166 3.03 -3.80 4.74
N ALA A 167 3.41 -3.62 3.48
CA ALA A 167 4.48 -2.69 3.10
C ALA A 167 4.15 -1.23 3.46
N ALA A 168 2.89 -0.83 3.28
CA ALA A 168 2.40 0.49 3.65
C ALA A 168 2.25 0.67 5.18
N GLY A 169 2.39 -0.40 5.97
CA GLY A 169 2.17 -0.38 7.42
C GLY A 169 0.71 -0.12 7.78
N VAL A 170 -0.20 -0.61 6.95
CA VAL A 170 -1.66 -0.51 7.15
C VAL A 170 -2.14 -1.81 7.79
N ALA A 171 -2.70 -1.73 8.98
CA ALA A 171 -3.35 -2.87 9.63
C ALA A 171 -4.67 -3.20 8.91
N THR A 172 -5.00 -4.47 8.79
CA THR A 172 -6.23 -4.93 8.14
C THR A 172 -6.93 -5.97 9.00
N GLU A 173 -8.25 -5.90 9.06
CA GLU A 173 -9.11 -6.95 9.58
C GLU A 173 -9.88 -7.56 8.40
N VAL A 174 -9.66 -8.87 8.16
CA VAL A 174 -10.20 -9.55 6.97
C VAL A 174 -11.38 -10.42 7.34
N VAL A 175 -12.53 -10.10 6.79
CA VAL A 175 -13.76 -10.91 6.92
C VAL A 175 -14.02 -11.60 5.59
N ARG A 176 -13.97 -12.94 5.60
CA ARG A 176 -14.35 -13.77 4.45
C ARG A 176 -15.84 -14.05 4.52
N THR A 177 -16.56 -13.66 3.47
CA THR A 177 -18.00 -13.93 3.42
C THR A 177 -18.28 -15.42 3.17
N THR A 178 -19.33 -15.93 3.78
CA THR A 178 -19.70 -17.37 3.74
C THR A 178 -21.00 -17.63 2.98
N HIS A 179 -21.83 -16.61 2.80
CA HIS A 179 -23.13 -16.70 2.11
C HIS A 179 -23.56 -15.30 1.59
N ALA A 180 -24.56 -15.27 0.73
CA ALA A 180 -25.13 -14.02 0.23
C ALA A 180 -25.77 -13.22 1.40
N GLY A 181 -25.55 -11.92 1.41
CA GLY A 181 -26.02 -11.04 2.49
C GLY A 181 -25.11 -11.01 3.74
N HIS A 182 -24.02 -11.81 3.78
CA HIS A 182 -23.11 -11.81 4.93
C HIS A 182 -22.40 -10.46 5.07
N ALA A 183 -21.91 -9.88 4.00
CA ALA A 183 -21.25 -8.56 4.04
C ALA A 183 -22.20 -7.45 4.48
N LEU A 184 -23.45 -7.50 4.03
CA LEU A 184 -24.51 -6.59 4.48
C LEU A 184 -24.66 -6.65 6.01
N SER A 185 -24.79 -7.86 6.55
CA SER A 185 -24.97 -8.08 7.99
C SER A 185 -23.76 -7.61 8.80
N VAL A 186 -22.54 -7.91 8.30
CA VAL A 186 -21.30 -7.48 8.96
C VAL A 186 -21.22 -5.97 9.02
N VAL A 187 -21.45 -5.27 7.90
CA VAL A 187 -21.35 -3.81 7.83
C VAL A 187 -22.46 -3.14 8.65
N ALA A 188 -23.68 -3.68 8.63
CA ALA A 188 -24.78 -3.15 9.41
C ALA A 188 -24.54 -3.23 10.92
N ALA A 189 -23.83 -4.27 11.40
CA ALA A 189 -23.57 -4.52 12.81
C ALA A 189 -22.23 -3.98 13.32
N ALA A 190 -21.25 -3.73 12.43
CA ALA A 190 -19.91 -3.31 12.82
C ALA A 190 -19.90 -1.91 13.46
N ASP A 191 -19.03 -1.72 14.45
CA ASP A 191 -18.64 -0.37 14.88
C ASP A 191 -17.63 0.21 13.89
N LEU A 192 -18.13 1.02 12.96
CA LEU A 192 -17.29 1.60 11.90
C LEU A 192 -16.32 2.67 12.40
N SER A 193 -16.47 3.16 13.63
CA SER A 193 -15.51 4.09 14.22
C SER A 193 -14.16 3.44 14.54
N LEU A 194 -14.11 2.11 14.57
CA LEU A 194 -12.89 1.31 14.79
C LEU A 194 -12.06 1.12 13.51
N TYR A 195 -12.57 1.55 12.34
CA TYR A 195 -11.94 1.34 11.06
C TYR A 195 -11.71 2.65 10.33
N SER A 196 -10.56 2.78 9.69
CA SER A 196 -10.24 3.92 8.84
C SER A 196 -10.92 3.85 7.45
N GLY A 197 -11.50 2.72 7.10
CA GLY A 197 -12.24 2.52 5.85
C GLY A 197 -12.58 1.05 5.61
N ILE A 198 -13.34 0.81 4.52
CA ILE A 198 -13.75 -0.53 4.08
C ILE A 198 -13.13 -0.80 2.71
N VAL A 199 -12.54 -1.98 2.54
CA VAL A 199 -12.01 -2.47 1.27
C VAL A 199 -12.80 -3.69 0.86
N VAL A 200 -13.31 -3.68 -0.37
CA VAL A 200 -14.08 -4.79 -0.95
C VAL A 200 -13.25 -5.53 -1.97
N VAL A 201 -13.01 -6.82 -1.74
CA VAL A 201 -12.26 -7.68 -2.67
C VAL A 201 -13.21 -8.72 -3.25
N SER A 202 -13.89 -8.33 -4.34
CA SER A 202 -14.90 -9.16 -5.00
C SER A 202 -15.40 -8.47 -6.29
N GLY A 203 -16.43 -9.04 -6.91
CA GLY A 203 -17.21 -8.37 -7.95
C GLY A 203 -18.30 -7.44 -7.37
N ASP A 204 -19.12 -6.89 -8.26
CA ASP A 204 -20.17 -5.91 -8.01
C ASP A 204 -21.24 -6.33 -6.98
N GLY A 205 -21.53 -7.63 -6.89
CA GLY A 205 -22.48 -8.16 -5.91
C GLY A 205 -22.08 -7.85 -4.46
N LEU A 206 -20.81 -8.03 -4.10
CA LEU A 206 -20.35 -7.74 -2.74
C LEU A 206 -20.32 -6.22 -2.47
N VAL A 207 -19.97 -5.42 -3.47
CA VAL A 207 -20.02 -3.94 -3.38
C VAL A 207 -21.46 -3.49 -3.09
N SER A 208 -22.44 -4.11 -3.78
CA SER A 208 -23.86 -3.83 -3.53
C SER A 208 -24.30 -4.21 -2.11
N GLU A 209 -23.87 -5.37 -1.60
CA GLU A 209 -24.17 -5.78 -0.22
C GLU A 209 -23.60 -4.79 0.80
N VAL A 210 -22.35 -4.38 0.64
CA VAL A 210 -21.68 -3.41 1.51
C VAL A 210 -22.39 -2.07 1.48
N THR A 211 -22.73 -1.58 0.30
CA THR A 211 -23.44 -0.31 0.13
C THR A 211 -24.81 -0.35 0.80
N ASN A 212 -25.57 -1.42 0.58
CA ASN A 212 -26.89 -1.59 1.23
C ASN A 212 -26.77 -1.73 2.75
N GLY A 213 -25.73 -2.43 3.24
CA GLY A 213 -25.43 -2.51 4.66
C GLY A 213 -25.14 -1.15 5.29
N LEU A 214 -24.33 -0.32 4.61
CA LEU A 214 -24.06 1.05 5.06
C LEU A 214 -25.32 1.91 5.05
N MET A 215 -26.10 1.87 3.99
CA MET A 215 -27.32 2.67 3.85
C MET A 215 -28.42 2.27 4.83
N SER A 216 -28.42 1.03 5.32
CA SER A 216 -29.36 0.56 6.34
C SER A 216 -29.08 1.07 7.75
N ARG A 217 -27.92 1.67 7.98
CA ARG A 217 -27.49 2.16 9.29
C ARG A 217 -28.14 3.50 9.61
N ALA A 218 -28.48 3.71 10.87
CA ALA A 218 -29.01 4.99 11.36
C ALA A 218 -27.95 6.12 11.35
N ASP A 219 -26.66 5.75 11.45
CA ASP A 219 -25.50 6.67 11.49
C ASP A 219 -24.84 6.92 10.14
N TRP A 220 -25.34 6.33 9.06
CA TRP A 220 -24.75 6.39 7.73
C TRP A 220 -24.47 7.83 7.21
N CYS A 221 -25.36 8.78 7.52
CA CYS A 221 -25.20 10.18 7.11
C CYS A 221 -24.21 10.97 8.00
N ALA A 222 -23.93 10.48 9.20
CA ALA A 222 -23.11 11.21 10.18
C ALA A 222 -21.61 10.99 9.98
N CYS A 223 -21.20 9.79 9.51
CA CYS A 223 -19.80 9.46 9.32
C CYS A 223 -19.66 8.33 8.29
N PRO A 224 -19.83 8.60 6.98
CA PRO A 224 -19.67 7.57 5.98
C PRO A 224 -18.18 7.15 5.91
N PRO A 225 -17.85 5.86 6.08
CA PRO A 225 -16.48 5.39 5.91
C PRO A 225 -16.07 5.49 4.44
N ALA A 226 -14.78 5.67 4.19
CA ALA A 226 -14.24 5.53 2.84
C ALA A 226 -14.40 4.07 2.38
N VAL A 227 -14.96 3.85 1.19
CA VAL A 227 -15.09 2.53 0.59
C VAL A 227 -14.23 2.48 -0.67
N ALA A 228 -13.40 1.43 -0.78
CA ALA A 228 -12.58 1.14 -1.95
C ALA A 228 -12.86 -0.28 -2.47
N CYS A 229 -12.87 -0.47 -3.79
CA CYS A 229 -13.05 -1.75 -4.47
C CYS A 229 -12.07 -1.91 -5.65
#